data_dfb5b0b721656288d9ed48b85bd70a36
#
_entry.id   dfb5b0b721656288d9ed48b85bd70a36
#
_cell.length_a   1.000
_cell.length_b   1.000
_cell.length_c   1.000
_cell.angle_alpha   90.00
_cell.angle_beta   90.00
_cell.angle_gamma   90.00
#
_symmetry.space_group_name_H-M   'P 1'
#
loop_
_entity.id
_entity.type
_entity.pdbx_description
1 polymer ?
#
loop_
_entity_poly.entity_id
_entity_poly.type
_entity_poly.pdbx_seq_one_letter_code
_entity_poly.pdbx_strand_id
1 'polypeptide(L)'
;LYFGMEDFAEFRGADFGKLNRGLGLKAMAIPDVHEDTATMGANACARLIDRNNLDPNNIGRIYLGTESALDGAKPTATYIMDMLEQRYQKQYGQDCFRHCDVVDLTFACIGAVDAMHNTLDWVARGGESQDRIGIVVFADNAKYDLESSGEYTQGAGGGAILIRHNPRLIVIPDNWGVSTMPVHDFFKPRREVDMKTVVENVLDLAEEAGEKPRKSGLVEKILDVLPFSSLKDNILFESKTLKIHKDTPVFDGQFSNRCYSESVKQAFINFRIEAIRSGRYNPDDDDILTEQWKRIIVHLP
;
A
#
# COMPACT_ATOMS: atom_id res chain seq x y z
N LEU A 1 19.10 -1.11 7.05
CA LEU A 1 19.86 0.09 7.42
C LEU A 1 18.93 1.14 8.02
N TYR A 2 19.50 2.11 8.77
CA TYR A 2 18.73 3.23 9.33
C TYR A 2 19.49 4.53 9.10
N PHE A 3 18.74 5.58 8.78
CA PHE A 3 19.24 6.95 8.66
C PHE A 3 18.64 7.80 9.78
N GLY A 4 19.47 8.42 10.61
CA GLY A 4 19.04 9.21 11.75
C GLY A 4 18.28 10.48 11.34
N MET A 5 17.23 10.84 12.07
CA MET A 5 16.48 12.07 11.78
C MET A 5 17.27 13.34 12.08
N GLU A 6 18.26 13.28 12.95
CA GLU A 6 19.18 14.40 13.21
C GLU A 6 20.04 14.68 11.97
N ASP A 7 20.67 13.63 11.43
CA ASP A 7 21.48 13.71 10.20
C ASP A 7 20.63 14.15 9.00
N PHE A 8 19.38 13.64 8.91
CA PHE A 8 18.43 14.04 7.89
C PHE A 8 18.10 15.53 7.97
N ALA A 9 17.80 16.01 9.19
CA ALA A 9 17.46 17.42 9.42
C ALA A 9 18.62 18.35 9.08
N GLU A 10 19.84 17.99 9.45
CA GLU A 10 21.06 18.73 9.08
C GLU A 10 21.23 18.77 7.56
N PHE A 11 21.15 17.62 6.89
CA PHE A 11 21.35 17.51 5.45
C PHE A 11 20.29 18.30 4.64
N ARG A 12 19.03 18.32 5.10
CA ARG A 12 17.91 19.00 4.42
C ARG A 12 17.66 20.42 4.92
N GLY A 13 18.37 20.89 5.93
CA GLY A 13 18.07 22.17 6.57
C GLY A 13 16.70 22.21 7.23
N ALA A 14 16.20 21.07 7.71
CA ALA A 14 14.89 20.92 8.33
C ALA A 14 14.94 21.12 9.85
N ASP A 15 13.83 21.48 10.47
CA ASP A 15 13.73 21.59 11.92
C ASP A 15 13.67 20.20 12.58
N PHE A 16 14.77 19.75 13.17
CA PHE A 16 14.83 18.50 13.91
C PHE A 16 13.82 18.44 15.06
N GLY A 17 13.55 19.56 15.72
CA GLY A 17 12.55 19.60 16.78
C GLY A 17 11.15 19.25 16.31
N LYS A 18 10.78 19.70 15.11
CA LYS A 18 9.53 19.34 14.44
C LYS A 18 9.51 17.85 14.10
N LEU A 19 10.57 17.31 13.51
CA LEU A 19 10.64 15.91 13.10
C LEU A 19 10.63 14.96 14.30
N ASN A 20 11.46 15.22 15.30
CA ASN A 20 11.66 14.33 16.44
C ASN A 20 10.57 14.51 17.51
N ARG A 21 10.42 15.72 18.10
CA ARG A 21 9.47 15.97 19.18
C ARG A 21 8.03 16.15 18.68
N GLY A 22 7.87 16.78 17.52
CA GLY A 22 6.55 17.03 16.91
C GLY A 22 5.95 15.77 16.32
N LEU A 23 6.70 15.05 15.49
CA LEU A 23 6.22 13.87 14.75
C LEU A 23 6.68 12.53 15.38
N GLY A 24 7.55 12.55 16.38
CA GLY A 24 8.05 11.35 17.03
C GLY A 24 9.06 10.54 16.22
N LEU A 25 9.56 11.07 15.10
CA LEU A 25 10.49 10.39 14.22
C LEU A 25 11.90 10.34 14.82
N LYS A 26 12.52 9.17 14.82
CA LYS A 26 13.88 8.95 15.33
C LYS A 26 14.85 8.61 14.23
N ALA A 27 14.44 7.75 13.33
CA ALA A 27 15.24 7.28 12.22
C ALA A 27 14.32 6.78 11.08
N MET A 28 14.85 6.76 9.88
CA MET A 28 14.23 6.24 8.67
C MET A 28 14.85 4.88 8.35
N ALA A 29 14.01 3.84 8.14
CA ALA A 29 14.50 2.55 7.66
C ALA A 29 14.79 2.63 6.16
N ILE A 30 15.97 2.20 5.76
CA ILE A 30 16.40 2.15 4.37
C ILE A 30 16.65 0.69 4.00
N PRO A 31 16.02 0.17 2.92
CA PRO A 31 16.27 -1.18 2.47
C PRO A 31 17.72 -1.32 1.96
N ASP A 32 18.30 -2.49 2.12
CA ASP A 32 19.54 -2.84 1.48
C ASP A 32 19.30 -3.19 0.00
N VAL A 33 20.35 -3.30 -0.79
CA VAL A 33 20.28 -3.56 -2.25
C VAL A 33 19.56 -4.86 -2.62
N HIS A 34 19.47 -5.81 -1.70
CA HIS A 34 18.80 -7.10 -1.86
C HIS A 34 17.43 -7.15 -1.16
N GLU A 35 17.00 -6.06 -0.54
CA GLU A 35 15.71 -5.97 0.17
C GLU A 35 14.67 -5.25 -0.68
N ASP A 36 13.53 -5.89 -0.83
CA ASP A 36 12.34 -5.38 -1.48
C ASP A 36 11.07 -5.82 -0.72
N THR A 37 9.92 -5.47 -1.22
CA THR A 37 8.64 -5.84 -0.62
C THR A 37 8.48 -7.35 -0.44
N ALA A 38 8.92 -8.16 -1.41
CA ALA A 38 8.81 -9.62 -1.33
C ALA A 38 9.76 -10.20 -0.28
N THR A 39 11.01 -9.78 -0.26
CA THR A 39 12.01 -10.27 0.69
C THR A 39 11.69 -9.86 2.12
N MET A 40 11.24 -8.63 2.35
CA MET A 40 10.77 -8.17 3.67
C MET A 40 9.55 -8.95 4.13
N GLY A 41 8.57 -9.16 3.25
CA GLY A 41 7.38 -9.97 3.51
C GLY A 41 7.72 -11.43 3.83
N ALA A 42 8.60 -12.06 3.04
CA ALA A 42 9.05 -13.44 3.26
C ALA A 42 9.77 -13.60 4.61
N ASN A 43 10.63 -12.65 4.97
CA ASN A 43 11.31 -12.64 6.28
C ASN A 43 10.31 -12.51 7.44
N ALA A 44 9.30 -11.66 7.30
CA ALA A 44 8.25 -11.52 8.31
C ALA A 44 7.44 -12.80 8.47
N CYS A 45 7.02 -13.44 7.36
CA CYS A 45 6.33 -14.72 7.36
C CYS A 45 7.19 -15.83 8.00
N ALA A 46 8.44 -15.95 7.60
CA ALA A 46 9.34 -16.96 8.14
C ALA A 46 9.49 -16.84 9.66
N ARG A 47 9.69 -15.62 10.17
CA ARG A 47 9.73 -15.36 11.61
C ARG A 47 8.43 -15.74 12.32
N LEU A 48 7.27 -15.49 11.69
CA LEU A 48 5.97 -15.85 12.24
C LEU A 48 5.80 -17.36 12.29
N ILE A 49 6.13 -18.07 11.22
CA ILE A 49 6.07 -19.52 11.09
C ILE A 49 6.98 -20.18 12.15
N ASP A 50 8.25 -19.78 12.19
CA ASP A 50 9.24 -20.33 13.11
C ASP A 50 8.85 -20.11 14.59
N ARG A 51 8.44 -18.89 14.95
CA ARG A 51 8.08 -18.54 16.34
C ARG A 51 6.83 -19.24 16.87
N ASN A 52 5.94 -19.64 15.98
CA ASN A 52 4.69 -20.30 16.34
C ASN A 52 4.70 -21.80 16.00
N ASN A 53 5.82 -22.34 15.51
CA ASN A 53 5.98 -23.74 15.08
C ASN A 53 4.84 -24.16 14.14
N LEU A 54 4.53 -23.33 13.14
CA LEU A 54 3.46 -23.61 12.20
C LEU A 54 3.92 -24.63 11.17
N ASP A 55 3.04 -25.57 10.83
CA ASP A 55 3.22 -26.45 9.68
C ASP A 55 2.77 -25.69 8.42
N PRO A 56 3.66 -25.46 7.44
CA PRO A 56 3.31 -24.79 6.17
C PRO A 56 2.15 -25.45 5.43
N ASN A 57 1.99 -26.76 5.51
CA ASN A 57 0.88 -27.48 4.88
C ASN A 57 -0.50 -27.05 5.39
N ASN A 58 -0.57 -26.45 6.58
CA ASN A 58 -1.81 -25.95 7.18
C ASN A 58 -2.08 -24.47 6.87
N ILE A 59 -1.14 -23.77 6.21
CA ILE A 59 -1.29 -22.38 5.81
C ILE A 59 -2.10 -22.33 4.52
N GLY A 60 -3.38 -22.00 4.63
CA GLY A 60 -4.28 -21.97 3.49
C GLY A 60 -4.35 -20.63 2.78
N ARG A 61 -3.76 -19.57 3.35
CA ARG A 61 -3.81 -18.22 2.77
C ARG A 61 -2.63 -17.37 3.21
N ILE A 62 -2.03 -16.64 2.25
CA ILE A 62 -1.08 -15.56 2.48
C ILE A 62 -1.54 -14.37 1.64
N TYR A 63 -2.09 -13.34 2.28
CA TYR A 63 -2.53 -12.12 1.62
C TYR A 63 -1.61 -10.97 1.99
N LEU A 64 -1.15 -10.24 0.98
CA LEU A 64 -0.23 -9.11 1.13
C LEU A 64 -0.97 -7.79 0.92
N GLY A 65 -0.89 -6.88 1.90
CA GLY A 65 -1.22 -5.47 1.71
C GLY A 65 0.05 -4.68 1.39
N THR A 66 0.08 -3.99 0.25
CA THR A 66 1.25 -3.21 -0.19
C THR A 66 0.88 -2.11 -1.17
N GLU A 67 1.62 -1.01 -1.13
CA GLU A 67 1.65 0.02 -2.18
C GLU A 67 2.92 -0.07 -3.05
N SER A 68 3.78 -1.04 -2.77
CA SER A 68 5.10 -1.23 -3.40
C SER A 68 5.20 -2.62 -4.06
N ALA A 69 4.12 -3.06 -4.73
CA ALA A 69 4.07 -4.33 -5.44
C ALA A 69 5.20 -4.41 -6.50
N LEU A 70 5.77 -5.61 -6.67
CA LEU A 70 6.86 -5.83 -7.63
C LEU A 70 6.38 -6.02 -9.05
N ASP A 71 5.11 -6.40 -9.24
CA ASP A 71 4.56 -6.79 -10.53
C ASP A 71 3.18 -6.16 -10.73
N GLY A 72 2.83 -5.89 -11.97
CA GLY A 72 1.54 -5.30 -12.34
C GLY A 72 0.42 -6.32 -12.61
N ALA A 73 0.76 -7.61 -12.68
CA ALA A 73 -0.18 -8.68 -13.06
C ALA A 73 -0.12 -9.88 -12.10
N LYS A 74 1.07 -10.22 -11.63
CA LYS A 74 1.29 -11.35 -10.72
C LYS A 74 1.39 -10.83 -9.29
N PRO A 75 0.68 -11.43 -8.31
CA PRO A 75 0.79 -11.02 -6.91
C PRO A 75 2.24 -11.15 -6.39
N THR A 76 2.73 -10.11 -5.73
CA THR A 76 4.02 -10.13 -5.00
C THR A 76 4.04 -11.25 -3.94
N ALA A 77 2.87 -11.56 -3.37
CA ALA A 77 2.71 -12.70 -2.46
C ALA A 77 3.14 -14.05 -3.05
N THR A 78 3.14 -14.21 -4.38
CA THR A 78 3.66 -15.45 -5.01
C THR A 78 5.18 -15.56 -4.91
N TYR A 79 5.90 -14.44 -4.92
CA TYR A 79 7.34 -14.41 -4.69
C TYR A 79 7.67 -14.71 -3.24
N ILE A 80 6.85 -14.19 -2.30
CA ILE A 80 6.95 -14.53 -0.87
C ILE A 80 6.78 -16.03 -0.69
N MET A 81 5.74 -16.61 -1.29
CA MET A 81 5.45 -18.04 -1.19
C MET A 81 6.60 -18.89 -1.75
N ASP A 82 7.19 -18.52 -2.88
CA ASP A 82 8.32 -19.24 -3.45
C ASP A 82 9.54 -19.27 -2.51
N MET A 83 9.88 -18.13 -1.90
CA MET A 83 10.96 -18.05 -0.92
C MET A 83 10.69 -18.88 0.33
N LEU A 84 9.43 -18.92 0.79
CA LEU A 84 9.02 -19.76 1.91
C LEU A 84 9.07 -21.25 1.54
N GLU A 85 8.61 -21.63 0.34
CA GLU A 85 8.72 -22.99 -0.17
C GLU A 85 10.18 -23.47 -0.18
N GLN A 86 11.09 -22.68 -0.75
CA GLN A 86 12.52 -22.99 -0.78
C GLN A 86 13.12 -23.18 0.62
N ARG A 87 12.64 -22.43 1.62
CA ARG A 87 13.08 -22.52 3.01
C ARG A 87 12.59 -23.78 3.69
N TYR A 88 11.33 -24.15 3.51
CA TYR A 88 10.65 -25.16 4.33
C TYR A 88 10.52 -26.53 3.66
N GLN A 89 10.67 -26.65 2.33
CA GLN A 89 10.46 -27.90 1.59
C GLN A 89 11.33 -29.06 2.08
N LYS A 90 12.53 -28.81 2.61
CA LYS A 90 13.40 -29.87 3.13
C LYS A 90 12.83 -30.52 4.39
N GLN A 91 12.08 -29.79 5.19
CA GLN A 91 11.51 -30.25 6.46
C GLN A 91 10.08 -30.76 6.30
N TYR A 92 9.28 -30.12 5.47
CA TYR A 92 7.83 -30.36 5.34
C TYR A 92 7.42 -31.02 4.02
N GLY A 93 8.36 -31.29 3.14
CA GLY A 93 8.11 -31.87 1.81
C GLY A 93 8.02 -30.80 0.72
N GLN A 94 8.21 -31.24 -0.53
CA GLN A 94 8.01 -30.37 -1.70
C GLN A 94 6.54 -29.95 -1.80
N ASP A 95 6.34 -28.74 -2.30
CA ASP A 95 4.99 -28.16 -2.49
C ASP A 95 4.21 -27.98 -1.16
N CYS A 96 4.91 -27.72 -0.05
CA CYS A 96 4.27 -27.55 1.26
C CYS A 96 3.35 -26.31 1.35
N PHE A 97 3.39 -25.40 0.36
CA PHE A 97 2.44 -24.29 0.19
C PHE A 97 1.49 -24.47 -1.01
N ARG A 98 1.42 -25.64 -1.64
CA ARG A 98 0.64 -25.88 -2.87
C ARG A 98 -0.84 -25.47 -2.75
N HIS A 99 -1.44 -25.63 -1.60
CA HIS A 99 -2.84 -25.32 -1.35
C HIS A 99 -3.05 -23.96 -0.65
N CYS A 100 -2.03 -23.11 -0.69
CA CYS A 100 -2.09 -21.76 -0.15
C CYS A 100 -2.58 -20.78 -1.21
N ASP A 101 -3.67 -20.07 -0.92
CA ASP A 101 -4.18 -18.98 -1.75
C ASP A 101 -3.37 -17.70 -1.49
N VAL A 102 -2.95 -17.00 -2.55
CA VAL A 102 -2.10 -15.81 -2.46
C VAL A 102 -2.63 -14.67 -3.32
N VAL A 103 -2.77 -13.49 -2.71
CA VAL A 103 -3.26 -12.27 -3.38
C VAL A 103 -2.55 -11.04 -2.80
N ASP A 104 -2.34 -10.03 -3.65
CA ASP A 104 -1.99 -8.67 -3.21
C ASP A 104 -3.24 -7.80 -3.15
N LEU A 105 -3.35 -7.00 -2.08
CA LEU A 105 -4.36 -5.95 -1.95
C LEU A 105 -3.65 -4.60 -1.92
N THR A 106 -3.96 -3.78 -2.90
CA THR A 106 -3.36 -2.45 -3.04
C THR A 106 -4.34 -1.38 -2.59
N PHE A 107 -4.07 -0.79 -1.44
CA PHE A 107 -4.75 0.40 -0.97
C PHE A 107 -3.82 1.19 -0.04
N ALA A 108 -2.78 1.78 -0.62
CA ALA A 108 -1.75 2.51 0.13
C ALA A 108 -1.41 1.84 1.47
N CYS A 109 -1.37 2.58 2.58
CA CYS A 109 -1.02 2.06 3.89
C CYS A 109 -2.06 1.10 4.51
N ILE A 110 -3.29 1.00 3.97
CA ILE A 110 -4.38 0.21 4.57
C ILE A 110 -4.69 -1.09 3.84
N GLY A 111 -4.00 -1.43 2.75
CA GLY A 111 -4.22 -2.69 2.04
C GLY A 111 -4.15 -3.93 2.93
N ALA A 112 -3.33 -3.91 3.98
CA ALA A 112 -3.24 -5.00 4.95
C ALA A 112 -4.49 -5.09 5.86
N VAL A 113 -5.23 -4.02 6.06
CA VAL A 113 -6.51 -4.04 6.79
C VAL A 113 -7.55 -4.78 5.96
N ASP A 114 -7.62 -4.53 4.66
CA ASP A 114 -8.49 -5.27 3.74
C ASP A 114 -8.08 -6.74 3.64
N ALA A 115 -6.77 -7.03 3.59
CA ALA A 115 -6.25 -8.38 3.64
C ALA A 115 -6.67 -9.11 4.93
N MET A 116 -6.64 -8.40 6.06
CA MET A 116 -7.06 -8.93 7.35
C MET A 116 -8.57 -9.22 7.38
N HIS A 117 -9.41 -8.30 6.90
CA HIS A 117 -10.86 -8.52 6.76
C HIS A 117 -11.17 -9.77 5.96
N ASN A 118 -10.62 -9.84 4.74
CA ASN A 118 -10.83 -10.97 3.86
C ASN A 118 -10.36 -12.29 4.47
N THR A 119 -9.28 -12.26 5.26
CA THR A 119 -8.75 -13.47 5.90
C THR A 119 -9.55 -13.87 7.13
N LEU A 120 -10.05 -12.92 7.91
CA LEU A 120 -10.96 -13.17 9.02
C LEU A 120 -12.27 -13.84 8.55
N ASP A 121 -12.89 -13.29 7.50
CA ASP A 121 -14.09 -13.84 6.90
C ASP A 121 -13.86 -15.26 6.36
N TRP A 122 -12.71 -15.48 5.72
CA TRP A 122 -12.35 -16.78 5.20
C TRP A 122 -12.13 -17.81 6.31
N VAL A 123 -11.49 -17.44 7.42
CA VAL A 123 -11.32 -18.30 8.59
C VAL A 123 -12.68 -18.57 9.24
N ALA A 124 -13.53 -17.55 9.40
CA ALA A 124 -14.86 -17.69 9.97
C ALA A 124 -15.76 -18.63 9.14
N ARG A 125 -15.66 -18.57 7.80
CA ARG A 125 -16.40 -19.45 6.88
C ARG A 125 -15.82 -20.86 6.79
N GLY A 126 -14.64 -21.11 7.31
CA GLY A 126 -13.97 -22.41 7.29
C GLY A 126 -14.67 -23.51 8.12
N GLY A 127 -15.71 -23.14 8.88
CA GLY A 127 -16.52 -24.06 9.66
C GLY A 127 -15.70 -24.82 10.70
N GLU A 128 -15.83 -26.14 10.69
CA GLU A 128 -15.19 -27.02 11.67
C GLU A 128 -13.67 -27.22 11.46
N SER A 129 -13.10 -26.70 10.36
CA SER A 129 -11.66 -26.78 10.13
C SER A 129 -10.91 -25.82 11.05
N GLN A 130 -10.75 -26.18 12.31
CA GLN A 130 -10.05 -25.38 13.32
C GLN A 130 -8.55 -25.22 13.04
N ASP A 131 -7.99 -26.05 12.17
CA ASP A 131 -6.58 -26.01 11.79
C ASP A 131 -6.29 -25.06 10.62
N ARG A 132 -7.33 -24.50 10.00
CA ARG A 132 -7.18 -23.55 8.90
C ARG A 132 -6.64 -22.22 9.39
N ILE A 133 -5.46 -21.86 8.92
CA ILE A 133 -4.81 -20.62 9.30
C ILE A 133 -4.48 -19.78 8.07
N GLY A 134 -4.56 -18.46 8.22
CA GLY A 134 -4.14 -17.48 7.23
C GLY A 134 -3.04 -16.58 7.77
N ILE A 135 -2.20 -16.08 6.90
CA ILE A 135 -1.20 -15.07 7.20
C ILE A 135 -1.54 -13.82 6.43
N VAL A 136 -1.63 -12.70 7.13
CA VAL A 136 -1.71 -11.37 6.52
C VAL A 136 -0.33 -10.75 6.61
N VAL A 137 0.19 -10.35 5.46
CA VAL A 137 1.50 -9.70 5.33
C VAL A 137 1.28 -8.25 4.99
N PHE A 138 2.09 -7.39 5.55
CA PHE A 138 2.24 -6.01 5.13
C PHE A 138 3.72 -5.73 4.93
N ALA A 139 4.06 -5.20 3.77
CA ALA A 139 5.45 -4.88 3.46
C ALA A 139 5.49 -3.76 2.43
N ASP A 140 6.25 -2.72 2.74
CA ASP A 140 6.41 -1.57 1.84
C ASP A 140 7.83 -1.03 1.84
N ASN A 141 8.23 -0.55 0.69
CA ASN A 141 9.33 0.37 0.50
C ASN A 141 8.71 1.72 0.08
N ALA A 142 8.27 2.47 1.09
CA ALA A 142 7.61 3.75 0.88
C ALA A 142 8.63 4.82 0.46
N LYS A 143 8.38 5.43 -0.70
CA LYS A 143 9.24 6.47 -1.29
C LYS A 143 8.42 7.74 -1.51
N TYR A 144 9.06 8.87 -1.30
CA TYR A 144 8.52 10.19 -1.61
C TYR A 144 9.48 10.95 -2.49
N ASP A 145 9.01 11.99 -3.16
CA ASP A 145 9.88 12.88 -3.93
C ASP A 145 10.88 13.54 -2.98
N LEU A 146 12.12 13.66 -3.43
CA LEU A 146 13.16 14.35 -2.67
C LEU A 146 12.75 15.79 -2.40
N GLU A 147 13.06 16.30 -1.21
CA GLU A 147 12.70 17.64 -0.75
C GLU A 147 11.20 17.91 -0.62
N SER A 148 10.35 16.86 -0.79
CA SER A 148 8.92 16.98 -0.55
C SER A 148 8.59 16.96 0.94
N SER A 149 7.38 17.42 1.28
CA SER A 149 6.85 17.37 2.63
C SER A 149 6.62 15.94 3.17
N GLY A 150 6.71 14.93 2.30
CA GLY A 150 6.58 13.52 2.67
C GLY A 150 7.93 12.81 2.86
N GLU A 151 9.05 13.38 2.42
CA GLU A 151 10.34 12.69 2.38
C GLU A 151 10.77 12.14 3.75
N TYR A 152 10.57 12.88 4.81
CA TYR A 152 10.96 12.46 6.17
C TYR A 152 10.08 11.34 6.76
N THR A 153 8.96 11.01 6.10
CA THR A 153 8.07 9.92 6.50
C THR A 153 8.30 8.63 5.71
N GLN A 154 9.19 8.64 4.73
CA GLN A 154 9.52 7.44 3.95
C GLN A 154 10.23 6.40 4.81
N GLY A 155 10.21 5.16 4.34
CA GLY A 155 10.85 4.05 5.03
C GLY A 155 10.55 2.72 4.38
N ALA A 156 11.18 1.67 4.90
CA ALA A 156 10.98 0.32 4.44
C ALA A 156 10.77 -0.63 5.61
N GLY A 157 9.88 -1.59 5.44
CA GLY A 157 9.62 -2.58 6.48
C GLY A 157 8.58 -3.60 6.08
N GLY A 158 8.49 -4.66 6.89
CA GLY A 158 7.50 -5.71 6.71
C GLY A 158 7.10 -6.35 8.02
N GLY A 159 5.87 -6.84 8.08
CA GLY A 159 5.34 -7.59 9.21
C GLY A 159 4.34 -8.65 8.74
N ALA A 160 4.01 -9.57 9.63
CA ALA A 160 3.04 -10.63 9.38
C ALA A 160 2.17 -10.87 10.60
N ILE A 161 0.88 -11.12 10.36
CA ILE A 161 -0.14 -11.40 11.38
C ILE A 161 -0.71 -12.79 11.10
N LEU A 162 -0.76 -13.62 12.14
CA LEU A 162 -1.40 -14.93 12.09
C LEU A 162 -2.90 -14.76 12.37
N ILE A 163 -3.73 -15.18 11.45
CA ILE A 163 -5.19 -15.23 11.58
C ILE A 163 -5.61 -16.69 11.73
N ARG A 164 -6.38 -16.98 12.78
CA ARG A 164 -6.88 -18.32 13.04
C ARG A 164 -8.16 -18.30 13.86
N HIS A 165 -8.90 -19.38 13.82
CA HIS A 165 -9.99 -19.63 14.76
C HIS A 165 -9.43 -19.72 16.18
N ASN A 166 -10.12 -19.24 17.19
CA ASN A 166 -9.66 -19.21 18.58
C ASN A 166 -8.29 -18.50 18.76
N PRO A 167 -8.19 -17.21 18.50
CA PRO A 167 -6.95 -16.46 18.63
C PRO A 167 -6.50 -16.34 20.08
N ARG A 168 -5.18 -16.32 20.30
CA ARG A 168 -4.59 -16.22 21.64
C ARG A 168 -4.43 -14.78 22.15
N LEU A 169 -4.21 -13.83 21.24
CA LEU A 169 -3.80 -12.47 21.62
C LEU A 169 -4.92 -11.44 21.41
N ILE A 170 -5.54 -11.44 20.24
CA ILE A 170 -6.49 -10.41 19.82
C ILE A 170 -7.69 -11.11 19.21
N VAL A 171 -8.88 -10.76 19.66
CA VAL A 171 -10.15 -11.11 19.01
C VAL A 171 -10.63 -9.86 18.27
N ILE A 172 -10.90 -10.01 16.99
CA ILE A 172 -11.47 -8.96 16.15
C ILE A 172 -12.93 -9.33 15.90
N PRO A 173 -13.88 -8.52 16.41
CA PRO A 173 -15.30 -8.77 16.21
C PRO A 173 -15.69 -8.46 14.76
N ASP A 174 -16.85 -8.94 14.35
CA ASP A 174 -17.43 -8.79 13.01
C ASP A 174 -18.14 -7.44 12.78
N ASN A 175 -17.92 -6.48 13.69
CA ASN A 175 -18.49 -5.13 13.56
C ASN A 175 -17.41 -4.13 13.13
N TRP A 176 -17.57 -3.55 11.95
CA TRP A 176 -16.62 -2.65 11.33
C TRP A 176 -17.32 -1.37 10.89
N GLY A 177 -16.58 -0.28 10.86
CA GLY A 177 -17.02 0.95 10.25
C GLY A 177 -16.20 1.23 8.99
N VAL A 178 -16.86 1.49 7.89
CA VAL A 178 -16.22 1.74 6.59
C VAL A 178 -16.64 3.11 6.05
N SER A 179 -15.68 3.81 5.48
CA SER A 179 -15.93 5.03 4.71
C SER A 179 -14.96 5.09 3.53
N THR A 180 -15.46 5.39 2.35
CA THR A 180 -14.66 5.55 1.14
C THR A 180 -15.00 6.88 0.47
N MET A 181 -13.96 7.65 0.15
CA MET A 181 -14.10 8.91 -0.59
C MET A 181 -13.39 8.77 -1.96
N PRO A 182 -14.08 8.91 -3.09
CA PRO A 182 -13.47 8.82 -4.41
C PRO A 182 -12.80 10.15 -4.78
N VAL A 183 -11.66 10.45 -4.15
CA VAL A 183 -10.89 11.67 -4.37
C VAL A 183 -9.64 11.40 -5.19
N HIS A 184 -9.18 12.40 -5.94
CA HIS A 184 -7.93 12.36 -6.69
C HIS A 184 -6.79 12.90 -5.83
N ASP A 185 -6.33 12.07 -4.90
CA ASP A 185 -5.23 12.39 -4.00
C ASP A 185 -4.48 11.11 -3.60
N PHE A 186 -3.22 11.22 -3.21
CA PHE A 186 -2.34 10.13 -2.79
C PHE A 186 -2.37 8.93 -3.76
N PHE A 187 -1.97 9.17 -5.01
CA PHE A 187 -1.92 8.15 -6.05
C PHE A 187 -0.56 8.10 -6.76
N LYS A 188 -0.16 6.92 -7.22
CA LYS A 188 1.06 6.70 -8.01
C LYS A 188 0.63 6.50 -9.47
N PRO A 189 0.83 7.47 -10.35
CA PRO A 189 0.38 7.36 -11.74
C PRO A 189 1.12 6.24 -12.48
N ARG A 190 0.36 5.42 -13.19
CA ARG A 190 0.83 4.43 -14.16
C ARG A 190 0.02 4.62 -15.42
N ARG A 191 0.52 5.42 -16.36
CA ARG A 191 -0.20 5.79 -17.58
C ARG A 191 0.70 5.69 -18.79
N GLU A 192 0.10 5.35 -19.91
CA GLU A 192 0.69 5.52 -21.23
C GLU A 192 0.04 6.74 -21.87
N VAL A 193 0.84 7.64 -22.41
CA VAL A 193 0.37 8.87 -23.06
C VAL A 193 0.91 8.88 -24.48
N ASP A 194 0.01 8.90 -25.45
CA ASP A 194 0.39 9.10 -26.85
C ASP A 194 0.81 10.56 -27.05
N MET A 195 2.09 10.74 -27.38
CA MET A 195 2.68 12.07 -27.54
C MET A 195 2.10 12.85 -28.69
N LYS A 196 1.60 12.17 -29.73
CA LYS A 196 0.88 12.84 -30.82
C LYS A 196 -0.37 13.50 -30.29
N THR A 197 -1.19 12.77 -29.53
CA THR A 197 -2.41 13.31 -28.90
C THR A 197 -2.09 14.48 -27.97
N VAL A 198 -1.00 14.41 -27.19
CA VAL A 198 -0.60 15.52 -26.31
C VAL A 198 -0.26 16.77 -27.12
N VAL A 199 0.54 16.63 -28.16
CA VAL A 199 0.92 17.77 -29.02
C VAL A 199 -0.31 18.33 -29.70
N GLU A 200 -1.22 17.51 -30.21
CA GLU A 200 -2.48 17.93 -30.81
C GLU A 200 -3.32 18.77 -29.83
N ASN A 201 -3.56 18.25 -28.61
CA ASN A 201 -4.32 18.95 -27.58
C ASN A 201 -3.67 20.30 -27.18
N VAL A 202 -2.35 20.37 -27.07
CA VAL A 202 -1.63 21.62 -26.78
C VAL A 202 -1.82 22.65 -27.90
N LEU A 203 -1.78 22.21 -29.15
CA LEU A 203 -2.01 23.13 -30.30
C LEU A 203 -3.46 23.60 -30.39
N ASP A 204 -4.42 22.73 -30.10
CA ASP A 204 -5.84 23.07 -30.06
C ASP A 204 -6.12 24.10 -28.94
N LEU A 205 -5.56 23.93 -27.75
CA LEU A 205 -5.64 24.90 -26.66
C LEU A 205 -5.00 26.27 -27.03
N ALA A 206 -3.89 26.26 -27.78
CA ALA A 206 -3.25 27.48 -28.24
C ALA A 206 -4.11 28.22 -29.26
N GLU A 207 -4.79 27.51 -30.17
CA GLU A 207 -5.76 28.10 -31.10
C GLU A 207 -6.98 28.70 -30.37
N GLU A 208 -7.51 27.99 -29.36
CA GLU A 208 -8.60 28.48 -28.50
C GLU A 208 -8.20 29.76 -27.74
N ALA A 209 -6.94 29.86 -27.35
CA ALA A 209 -6.38 31.06 -26.71
C ALA A 209 -6.12 32.23 -27.66
N GLY A 210 -6.40 32.07 -28.96
CA GLY A 210 -6.23 33.12 -29.97
C GLY A 210 -4.83 33.19 -30.57
N GLU A 211 -4.02 32.15 -30.40
CA GLU A 211 -2.72 32.02 -31.07
C GLU A 211 -2.88 31.67 -32.57
N LYS A 212 -1.78 31.76 -33.34
CA LYS A 212 -1.84 31.55 -34.80
C LYS A 212 -2.31 30.13 -35.15
N PRO A 213 -3.11 29.99 -36.21
CA PRO A 213 -3.69 28.73 -36.63
C PRO A 213 -2.62 27.68 -36.93
N ARG A 214 -2.94 26.43 -36.59
CA ARG A 214 -2.14 25.23 -36.76
C ARG A 214 -1.66 25.04 -38.19
N LYS A 215 -0.38 25.06 -38.45
CA LYS A 215 0.19 24.75 -39.76
C LYS A 215 0.14 23.25 -40.00
N SER A 216 -0.28 22.85 -41.21
CA SER A 216 -0.21 21.43 -41.64
C SER A 216 1.19 20.87 -41.44
N GLY A 217 1.29 19.67 -40.83
CA GLY A 217 2.57 18.98 -40.58
C GLY A 217 3.36 19.53 -39.39
N LEU A 218 2.80 20.42 -38.54
CA LEU A 218 3.50 20.95 -37.38
C LEU A 218 3.64 19.87 -36.26
N VAL A 219 2.63 19.01 -36.10
CA VAL A 219 2.67 17.90 -35.13
C VAL A 219 3.83 16.96 -35.43
N GLU A 220 3.92 16.53 -36.71
CA GLU A 220 4.98 15.63 -37.17
C GLU A 220 6.36 16.25 -36.95
N LYS A 221 6.52 17.55 -37.28
CA LYS A 221 7.79 18.26 -37.05
C LYS A 221 8.15 18.37 -35.58
N ILE A 222 7.19 18.64 -34.70
CA ILE A 222 7.44 18.67 -33.24
C ILE A 222 7.86 17.28 -32.74
N LEU A 223 7.16 16.24 -33.17
CA LEU A 223 7.48 14.86 -32.79
C LEU A 223 8.86 14.39 -33.31
N ASP A 224 9.32 14.91 -34.46
CA ASP A 224 10.62 14.59 -35.03
C ASP A 224 11.78 15.27 -34.28
N VAL A 225 11.53 16.44 -33.68
CA VAL A 225 12.53 17.21 -32.93
C VAL A 225 12.62 16.77 -31.46
N LEU A 226 11.56 16.16 -30.93
CA LEU A 226 11.61 15.65 -29.56
C LEU A 226 12.68 14.56 -29.42
N PRO A 227 13.51 14.57 -28.34
CA PRO A 227 14.69 13.73 -28.20
C PRO A 227 14.36 12.25 -27.92
N PHE A 228 13.34 11.71 -28.60
CA PHE A 228 13.05 10.27 -28.54
C PHE A 228 14.16 9.42 -29.17
N SER A 229 15.06 10.04 -29.95
CA SER A 229 16.20 9.34 -30.56
C SER A 229 17.25 8.87 -29.55
N SER A 230 17.39 9.53 -28.40
CA SER A 230 18.29 9.09 -27.32
C SER A 230 17.73 7.93 -26.49
N LEU A 231 16.47 7.56 -26.72
CA LEU A 231 15.76 6.49 -26.02
C LEU A 231 15.61 5.23 -26.91
N LYS A 232 16.25 5.21 -28.10
CA LYS A 232 16.18 4.11 -29.08
C LYS A 232 16.72 2.76 -28.56
N ASP A 233 17.48 2.77 -27.49
CA ASP A 233 18.04 1.55 -26.89
C ASP A 233 17.05 0.82 -25.96
N ASN A 234 15.88 1.36 -25.74
CA ASN A 234 14.80 0.70 -25.00
C ASN A 234 13.74 0.16 -25.98
N ILE A 235 13.57 -1.14 -26.06
CA ILE A 235 12.63 -1.91 -26.90
C ILE A 235 11.16 -1.45 -26.79
N LEU A 236 10.85 -0.50 -25.91
CA LEU A 236 9.51 0.03 -25.63
C LEU A 236 9.12 1.26 -26.47
N PHE A 237 9.96 1.72 -27.40
CA PHE A 237 9.75 2.98 -28.16
C PHE A 237 9.39 2.83 -29.63
N GLU A 238 8.84 1.70 -30.07
CA GLU A 238 8.27 1.60 -31.43
C GLU A 238 7.01 2.46 -31.62
N SER A 239 6.33 2.82 -30.54
CA SER A 239 5.22 3.79 -30.54
C SER A 239 5.69 5.09 -29.90
N LYS A 240 5.33 6.25 -30.47
CA LYS A 240 5.55 7.61 -29.90
C LYS A 240 4.78 7.79 -28.58
N THR A 241 4.78 6.79 -27.73
CA THR A 241 4.05 6.70 -26.45
C THR A 241 5.02 6.94 -25.30
N LEU A 242 4.68 7.91 -24.46
CA LEU A 242 5.36 8.16 -23.20
C LEU A 242 4.72 7.33 -22.10
N LYS A 243 5.51 6.46 -21.47
CA LYS A 243 5.08 5.75 -20.27
C LYS A 243 5.41 6.56 -19.03
N ILE A 244 4.38 6.96 -18.30
CA ILE A 244 4.51 7.65 -17.03
C ILE A 244 4.37 6.62 -15.92
N HIS A 245 5.46 6.36 -15.23
CA HIS A 245 5.48 5.54 -14.04
C HIS A 245 6.14 6.35 -12.92
N LYS A 246 5.43 6.55 -11.83
CA LYS A 246 5.95 7.25 -10.67
C LYS A 246 5.81 6.37 -9.43
N ASP A 247 6.94 6.03 -8.80
CA ASP A 247 7.00 5.23 -7.58
C ASP A 247 6.64 6.03 -6.32
N THR A 248 6.67 7.35 -6.44
CA THR A 248 6.31 8.27 -5.37
C THR A 248 4.89 8.77 -5.54
N PRO A 249 4.12 8.97 -4.45
CA PRO A 249 2.75 9.46 -4.56
C PRO A 249 2.68 10.92 -4.98
N VAL A 250 1.63 11.24 -5.71
CA VAL A 250 1.16 12.63 -5.92
C VAL A 250 0.10 12.91 -4.89
N PHE A 251 0.28 13.93 -4.05
CA PHE A 251 -0.64 14.25 -2.98
C PHE A 251 -0.60 15.74 -2.57
N ASP A 252 -1.69 16.22 -2.00
CA ASP A 252 -1.77 17.48 -1.27
C ASP A 252 -1.97 17.18 0.23
N GLY A 253 -0.97 17.44 1.04
CA GLY A 253 -0.99 17.11 2.47
C GLY A 253 -2.13 17.77 3.25
N GLN A 254 -2.55 18.99 2.91
CA GLN A 254 -3.68 19.64 3.57
C GLN A 254 -5.01 19.03 3.16
N PHE A 255 -5.16 18.71 1.88
CA PHE A 255 -6.34 18.03 1.38
C PHE A 255 -6.43 16.61 1.92
N SER A 256 -5.33 15.84 1.91
CA SER A 256 -5.23 14.51 2.53
C SER A 256 -5.71 14.51 3.97
N ASN A 257 -5.25 15.46 4.79
CA ASN A 257 -5.64 15.56 6.20
C ASN A 257 -7.15 15.82 6.38
N ARG A 258 -7.75 16.65 5.52
CA ARG A 258 -9.21 16.86 5.53
C ARG A 258 -9.96 15.58 5.16
N CYS A 259 -9.53 14.91 4.09
CA CYS A 259 -10.12 13.64 3.66
C CYS A 259 -10.02 12.58 4.75
N TYR A 260 -8.84 12.45 5.40
CA TYR A 260 -8.63 11.53 6.51
C TYR A 260 -9.60 11.80 7.66
N SER A 261 -9.69 13.05 8.13
CA SER A 261 -10.57 13.42 9.24
C SER A 261 -12.05 13.13 8.95
N GLU A 262 -12.50 13.44 7.73
CA GLU A 262 -13.87 13.15 7.32
C GLU A 262 -14.11 11.64 7.18
N SER A 263 -13.16 10.89 6.60
CA SER A 263 -13.28 9.44 6.46
C SER A 263 -13.35 8.74 7.81
N VAL A 264 -12.55 9.13 8.78
CA VAL A 264 -12.59 8.58 10.15
C VAL A 264 -13.95 8.85 10.81
N LYS A 265 -14.44 10.07 10.68
CA LYS A 265 -15.77 10.46 11.21
C LYS A 265 -16.89 9.62 10.58
N GLN A 266 -16.90 9.48 9.26
CA GLN A 266 -17.92 8.71 8.55
C GLN A 266 -17.81 7.21 8.83
N ALA A 267 -16.61 6.67 8.95
CA ALA A 267 -16.38 5.28 9.35
C ALA A 267 -16.92 5.02 10.77
N PHE A 268 -16.72 5.96 11.70
CA PHE A 268 -17.29 5.85 13.05
C PHE A 268 -18.81 5.90 13.05
N ILE A 269 -19.41 6.77 12.24
CA ILE A 269 -20.87 6.83 12.07
C ILE A 269 -21.41 5.50 11.53
N ASN A 270 -20.74 4.95 10.50
CA ASN A 270 -21.12 3.65 9.93
C ASN A 270 -20.97 2.52 10.96
N PHE A 271 -19.86 2.48 11.70
CA PHE A 271 -19.67 1.52 12.80
C PHE A 271 -20.84 1.56 13.80
N ARG A 272 -21.25 2.74 14.21
CA ARG A 272 -22.34 2.93 15.14
C ARG A 272 -23.68 2.41 14.59
N ILE A 273 -23.98 2.72 13.33
CA ILE A 273 -25.18 2.23 12.64
C ILE A 273 -25.21 0.70 12.61
N GLU A 274 -24.11 0.07 12.22
CA GLU A 274 -24.03 -1.39 12.13
C GLU A 274 -24.10 -2.06 13.51
N ALA A 275 -23.50 -1.45 14.52
CA ALA A 275 -23.55 -1.94 15.89
C ALA A 275 -24.97 -1.89 16.49
N ILE A 276 -25.73 -0.82 16.22
CA ILE A 276 -27.14 -0.69 16.61
C ILE A 276 -27.98 -1.72 15.84
N ARG A 277 -27.79 -1.83 14.53
CA ARG A 277 -28.53 -2.79 13.69
C ARG A 277 -28.30 -4.25 14.12
N SER A 278 -27.11 -4.58 14.56
CA SER A 278 -26.77 -5.91 15.08
C SER A 278 -27.20 -6.15 16.54
N GLY A 279 -27.80 -5.17 17.20
CA GLY A 279 -28.23 -5.25 18.60
C GLY A 279 -27.09 -5.22 19.62
N ARG A 280 -25.88 -4.82 19.21
CA ARG A 280 -24.72 -4.74 20.12
C ARG A 280 -24.68 -3.48 20.95
N TYR A 281 -25.30 -2.40 20.47
CA TYR A 281 -25.42 -1.12 21.14
C TYR A 281 -26.87 -0.63 21.14
N ASN A 282 -27.27 0.09 22.18
CA ASN A 282 -28.52 0.78 22.18
C ASN A 282 -28.44 2.07 21.37
N PRO A 283 -29.54 2.49 20.68
CA PRO A 283 -29.60 3.76 19.98
C PRO A 283 -29.30 4.98 20.88
N ASP A 284 -29.61 4.85 22.17
CA ASP A 284 -29.47 5.91 23.17
C ASP A 284 -28.06 5.96 23.81
N ASP A 285 -27.16 5.04 23.47
CA ASP A 285 -25.76 5.03 23.94
C ASP A 285 -24.98 6.12 23.22
N ASP A 286 -25.01 7.35 23.72
CA ASP A 286 -24.32 8.48 23.11
C ASP A 286 -22.80 8.45 23.29
N ASP A 287 -22.28 7.64 24.21
CA ASP A 287 -20.87 7.74 24.64
C ASP A 287 -20.07 6.43 24.52
N ILE A 288 -20.24 5.72 23.40
CA ILE A 288 -19.53 4.46 23.10
C ILE A 288 -18.00 4.63 23.23
N LEU A 289 -17.46 5.79 22.84
CA LEU A 289 -16.01 6.04 22.87
C LEU A 289 -15.44 6.10 24.27
N THR A 290 -16.14 6.76 25.19
CA THR A 290 -15.61 7.01 26.54
C THR A 290 -15.91 5.87 27.49
N GLU A 291 -17.05 5.20 27.34
CA GLU A 291 -17.46 4.14 28.25
C GLU A 291 -16.91 2.76 27.88
N GLN A 292 -16.84 2.45 26.59
CA GLN A 292 -16.51 1.09 26.13
C GLN A 292 -15.10 0.95 25.57
N TRP A 293 -14.55 1.98 24.93
CA TRP A 293 -13.22 1.94 24.35
C TRP A 293 -12.17 2.42 25.34
N LYS A 294 -11.37 1.50 25.81
CA LYS A 294 -10.25 1.81 26.72
C LYS A 294 -9.04 2.42 26.02
N ARG A 295 -8.89 2.15 24.74
CA ARG A 295 -7.75 2.62 23.90
C ARG A 295 -8.20 2.81 22.47
N ILE A 296 -7.69 3.83 21.85
CA ILE A 296 -7.87 4.11 20.42
C ILE A 296 -6.48 4.13 19.77
N ILE A 297 -6.33 3.40 18.69
CA ILE A 297 -5.13 3.40 17.85
C ILE A 297 -5.55 3.97 16.51
N VAL A 298 -4.86 5.01 16.06
CA VAL A 298 -5.11 5.67 14.79
C VAL A 298 -3.87 5.60 13.92
N HIS A 299 -4.06 5.46 12.62
CA HIS A 299 -3.04 5.77 11.64
C HIS A 299 -2.96 7.30 11.51
N LEU A 300 -1.78 7.87 11.54
CA LEU A 300 -1.58 9.30 11.28
C LEU A 300 -1.19 9.48 9.83
N PRO A 301 -1.84 10.40 9.11
CA PRO A 301 -1.51 10.71 7.72
C PRO A 301 -0.21 11.47 7.58
#